data_c1ded034168a229d3f00d29403eb2448
#
_entry.id   c1ded034168a229d3f00d29403eb2448
#
_cell.length_a   1.000
_cell.length_b   1.000
_cell.length_c   1.000
_cell.angle_alpha   90.00
_cell.angle_beta   90.00
_cell.angle_gamma   90.00
#
_symmetry.space_group_name_H-M   'P 1'
#
loop_
_entity.id
_entity.type
_entity.pdbx_description
1 polymer ?
#
loop_
_entity_poly.entity_id
_entity_poly.type
_entity_poly.pdbx_seq_one_letter_code
_entity_poly.pdbx_strand_id
1 'polypeptide(L)'
;GKILGIFPEGGITSTILTEAKPGAVFIASKANTKILPVSISGGEYAWDNMLKGNSSIITINIGKSFGPLEIKGSKEEKMNKLESYSRELMCRIAALLPDNKHGDFTGDKTIKKYRKEDGFRFFK
;
A
#
# COMPACT_ATOMS: atom_id res chain seq x y z
N GLY A 1 -11.88 -19.43 -5.97
CA GLY A 1 -10.87 -18.38 -5.99
C GLY A 1 -9.95 -18.46 -4.79
N LYS A 2 -8.74 -17.95 -4.96
CA LYS A 2 -7.75 -17.87 -3.88
C LYS A 2 -7.36 -16.41 -3.67
N ILE A 3 -6.93 -16.07 -2.44
CA ILE A 3 -6.42 -14.75 -2.09
C ILE A 3 -4.90 -14.84 -2.00
N LEU A 4 -4.20 -13.88 -2.59
CA LEU A 4 -2.75 -13.74 -2.50
C LEU A 4 -2.42 -12.46 -1.73
N GLY A 5 -1.69 -12.58 -0.62
CA GLY A 5 -1.15 -11.44 0.11
C GLY A 5 0.26 -11.11 -0.37
N ILE A 6 0.53 -9.83 -0.64
CA ILE A 6 1.84 -9.36 -1.11
C ILE A 6 2.21 -8.07 -0.35
N PHE A 7 3.45 -7.98 0.07
CA PHE A 7 4.06 -6.73 0.53
C PHE A 7 4.73 -6.04 -0.67
N PRO A 8 4.17 -4.95 -1.19
CA PRO A 8 4.64 -4.36 -2.45
C PRO A 8 6.04 -3.77 -2.37
N GLU A 9 6.52 -3.41 -1.20
CA GLU A 9 7.88 -2.91 -0.96
C GLU A 9 8.96 -4.02 -1.03
N GLY A 10 8.52 -5.29 -1.03
CA GLY A 10 9.41 -6.45 -1.13
C GLY A 10 10.10 -6.85 0.17
N GLY A 11 9.71 -6.27 1.28
CA GLY A 11 10.23 -6.59 2.62
C GLY A 11 9.93 -5.50 3.64
N ILE A 12 10.21 -5.79 4.90
CA ILE A 12 10.14 -4.80 5.99
C ILE A 12 11.51 -4.16 6.15
N THR A 13 11.72 -3.04 5.49
CA THR A 13 13.00 -2.32 5.51
C THR A 13 12.92 -1.00 6.28
N SER A 14 11.72 -0.51 6.56
CA SER A 14 11.48 0.80 7.16
C SER A 14 10.16 0.86 7.91
N THR A 15 10.03 1.81 8.82
CA THR A 15 8.77 2.15 9.50
C THR A 15 7.89 3.10 8.69
N ILE A 16 8.40 3.59 7.57
CA ILE A 16 7.71 4.48 6.63
C ILE A 16 7.65 3.83 5.24
N LEU A 17 6.73 4.30 4.40
CA LEU A 17 6.55 3.75 3.06
C LEU A 17 7.74 4.09 2.14
N THR A 18 8.15 3.11 1.36
CA THR A 18 9.11 3.22 0.28
C THR A 18 8.47 2.84 -1.05
N GLU A 19 9.19 3.07 -2.15
CA GLU A 19 8.67 2.74 -3.48
C GLU A 19 8.35 1.25 -3.62
N ALA A 20 7.25 0.96 -4.34
CA ALA A 20 6.85 -0.40 -4.61
C ALA A 20 7.70 -1.04 -5.72
N LYS A 21 7.96 -2.33 -5.57
CA LYS A 21 8.41 -3.17 -6.67
C LYS A 21 7.23 -3.51 -7.59
N PRO A 22 7.42 -3.58 -8.91
CA PRO A 22 6.31 -3.75 -9.87
C PRO A 22 5.62 -5.12 -9.82
N GLY A 23 6.17 -6.06 -9.05
CA GLY A 23 5.68 -7.45 -9.00
C GLY A 23 4.23 -7.61 -8.60
N ALA A 24 3.77 -6.87 -7.57
CA ALA A 24 2.38 -6.94 -7.11
C ALA A 24 1.38 -6.54 -8.21
N VAL A 25 1.65 -5.42 -8.88
CA VAL A 25 0.82 -4.91 -9.98
C VAL A 25 0.90 -5.84 -11.20
N PHE A 26 2.09 -6.34 -11.52
CA PHE A 26 2.27 -7.28 -12.62
C PHE A 26 1.46 -8.57 -12.43
N ILE A 27 1.51 -9.18 -11.25
CA ILE A 27 0.77 -10.40 -10.93
C ILE A 27 -0.74 -10.12 -11.01
N ALA A 28 -1.22 -9.02 -10.42
CA ALA A 28 -2.64 -8.66 -10.46
C ALA A 28 -3.14 -8.45 -11.89
N SER A 29 -2.36 -7.79 -12.74
CA SER A 29 -2.68 -7.58 -14.15
C SER A 29 -2.75 -8.90 -14.92
N LYS A 30 -1.79 -9.80 -14.71
CA LYS A 30 -1.78 -11.12 -15.36
C LYS A 30 -2.94 -12.01 -14.92
N ALA A 31 -3.31 -11.93 -13.65
CA ALA A 31 -4.46 -12.66 -13.10
C ALA A 31 -5.80 -11.99 -13.39
N ASN A 32 -5.82 -10.84 -14.05
CA ASN A 32 -7.02 -10.03 -14.31
C ASN A 32 -7.90 -9.88 -13.07
N THR A 33 -7.28 -9.51 -11.94
CA THR A 33 -7.94 -9.43 -10.65
C THR A 33 -7.82 -8.04 -10.03
N LYS A 34 -8.69 -7.75 -9.08
CA LYS A 34 -8.63 -6.51 -8.30
C LYS A 34 -7.54 -6.58 -7.22
N ILE A 35 -7.03 -5.42 -6.86
CA ILE A 35 -6.12 -5.23 -5.75
C ILE A 35 -6.87 -4.60 -4.59
N LEU A 36 -6.70 -5.14 -3.39
CA LEU A 36 -7.22 -4.58 -2.15
C LEU A 36 -6.06 -3.97 -1.36
N PRO A 37 -5.97 -2.63 -1.26
CA PRO A 37 -4.94 -2.01 -0.45
C PRO A 37 -5.24 -2.20 1.04
N VAL A 38 -4.22 -2.59 1.78
CA VAL A 38 -4.29 -2.80 3.23
C VAL A 38 -3.05 -2.17 3.86
N SER A 39 -3.23 -1.43 4.95
CA SER A 39 -2.14 -0.94 5.76
C SER A 39 -2.10 -1.63 7.12
N ILE A 40 -0.91 -1.84 7.62
CA ILE A 40 -0.65 -2.37 8.97
C ILE A 40 0.30 -1.41 9.67
N SER A 41 -0.05 -0.98 10.87
CA SER A 41 0.77 -0.07 11.67
C SER A 41 0.70 -0.42 13.16
N GLY A 42 1.66 0.09 13.94
CA GLY A 42 1.72 -0.14 15.39
C GLY A 42 2.51 -1.38 15.81
N GLY A 43 3.03 -2.15 14.85
CA GLY A 43 3.85 -3.32 15.11
C GLY A 43 5.35 -3.06 15.20
N GLU A 44 5.80 -1.83 14.92
CA GLU A 44 7.22 -1.47 14.78
C GLU A 44 8.03 -1.72 16.04
N TYR A 45 7.40 -1.53 17.20
CA TYR A 45 8.02 -1.72 18.52
C TYR A 45 7.40 -2.89 19.30
N ALA A 46 6.69 -3.79 18.63
CA ALA A 46 5.95 -4.86 19.29
C ALA A 46 6.87 -5.77 20.11
N TRP A 47 8.05 -6.11 19.59
CA TRP A 47 9.05 -6.93 20.30
C TRP A 47 9.60 -6.23 21.53
N ASP A 48 10.02 -4.96 21.40
CA ASP A 48 10.55 -4.20 22.52
C ASP A 48 9.51 -3.99 23.62
N ASN A 49 8.27 -3.72 23.23
CA ASN A 49 7.16 -3.57 24.16
C ASN A 49 6.87 -4.88 24.88
N MET A 50 6.83 -6.00 24.15
CA MET A 50 6.60 -7.32 24.75
C MET A 50 7.67 -7.69 25.77
N LEU A 51 8.95 -7.44 25.46
CA LEU A 51 10.07 -7.69 26.38
C LEU A 51 10.00 -6.82 27.64
N LYS A 52 9.39 -5.65 27.54
CA LYS A 52 9.18 -4.73 28.69
C LYS A 52 7.87 -4.96 29.42
N GLY A 53 7.10 -6.01 29.04
CA GLY A 53 5.79 -6.30 29.61
C GLY A 53 4.68 -5.33 29.17
N ASN A 54 4.88 -4.58 28.11
CA ASN A 54 3.90 -3.64 27.54
C ASN A 54 3.16 -4.26 26.37
N SER A 55 1.91 -3.82 26.15
CA SER A 55 1.11 -4.21 24.99
C SER A 55 1.37 -3.26 23.82
N SER A 56 1.36 -3.81 22.60
CA SER A 56 1.35 -3.02 21.36
C SER A 56 -0.02 -3.10 20.71
N ILE A 57 -0.51 -1.97 20.22
CA ILE A 57 -1.76 -1.91 19.45
C ILE A 57 -1.37 -1.96 17.97
N ILE A 58 -1.79 -3.03 17.30
CA ILE A 58 -1.64 -3.17 15.86
C ILE A 58 -2.95 -2.72 15.19
N THR A 59 -2.83 -1.78 14.28
CA THR A 59 -3.96 -1.24 13.51
C THR A 59 -3.88 -1.75 12.07
N ILE A 60 -4.97 -2.32 11.58
CA ILE A 60 -5.12 -2.76 10.20
C ILE A 60 -6.23 -1.92 9.56
N ASN A 61 -5.92 -1.20 8.50
CA ASN A 61 -6.88 -0.42 7.74
C ASN A 61 -7.01 -1.00 6.32
N ILE A 62 -8.25 -1.14 5.87
CA ILE A 62 -8.57 -1.74 4.57
C ILE A 62 -9.22 -0.67 3.70
N GLY A 63 -8.65 -0.42 2.53
CA GLY A 63 -9.18 0.54 1.58
C GLY A 63 -10.13 -0.09 0.55
N LYS A 64 -10.54 0.71 -0.42
CA LYS A 64 -11.33 0.24 -1.55
C LYS A 64 -10.49 -0.55 -2.54
N SER A 65 -11.01 -1.68 -2.99
CA SER A 65 -10.40 -2.44 -4.08
C SER A 65 -10.46 -1.65 -5.39
N PHE A 66 -9.45 -1.80 -6.22
CA PHE A 66 -9.35 -1.18 -7.54
C PHE A 66 -8.83 -2.16 -8.58
N GLY A 67 -9.00 -1.83 -9.85
CA GLY A 67 -8.71 -2.74 -10.95
C GLY A 67 -9.98 -3.46 -11.45
N PRO A 68 -9.81 -4.49 -12.32
CA PRO A 68 -8.55 -5.06 -12.82
C PRO A 68 -7.68 -4.05 -13.58
N LEU A 69 -6.35 -4.23 -13.53
CA LEU A 69 -5.40 -3.35 -14.19
C LEU A 69 -5.02 -3.90 -15.56
N GLU A 70 -5.15 -3.09 -16.59
CA GLU A 70 -4.80 -3.46 -17.94
C GLU A 70 -3.40 -2.92 -18.30
N ILE A 71 -2.49 -3.83 -18.64
CA ILE A 71 -1.13 -3.50 -19.03
C ILE A 71 -0.90 -4.06 -20.43
N LYS A 72 -1.08 -3.19 -21.44
CA LYS A 72 -0.95 -3.51 -22.87
C LYS A 72 -0.08 -2.47 -23.58
N GLY A 73 0.39 -2.81 -24.78
CA GLY A 73 1.14 -1.93 -25.65
C GLY A 73 2.58 -2.37 -25.85
N SER A 74 3.44 -1.44 -26.28
CA SER A 74 4.86 -1.65 -26.43
C SER A 74 5.55 -1.96 -25.09
N LYS A 75 6.80 -2.39 -25.13
CA LYS A 75 7.60 -2.64 -23.92
C LYS A 75 7.68 -1.38 -23.05
N GLU A 76 7.91 -0.22 -23.66
CA GLU A 76 7.96 1.07 -22.96
C GLU A 76 6.61 1.45 -22.35
N GLU A 77 5.52 1.33 -23.09
CA GLU A 77 4.17 1.60 -22.58
C GLU A 77 3.81 0.69 -21.40
N LYS A 78 4.16 -0.58 -21.46
CA LYS A 78 3.95 -1.54 -20.36
C LYS A 78 4.75 -1.16 -19.11
N MET A 79 6.01 -0.76 -19.28
CA MET A 79 6.86 -0.30 -18.18
C MET A 79 6.28 0.95 -17.51
N ASN A 80 5.85 1.93 -18.29
CA ASN A 80 5.23 3.16 -17.78
C ASN A 80 3.93 2.87 -17.02
N LYS A 81 3.11 1.96 -17.51
CA LYS A 81 1.88 1.55 -16.81
C LYS A 81 2.17 0.80 -15.51
N LEU A 82 3.15 -0.10 -15.50
CA LEU A 82 3.57 -0.80 -14.28
C LEU A 82 4.03 0.19 -13.20
N GLU A 83 4.83 1.17 -13.57
CA GLU A 83 5.31 2.21 -12.68
C GLU A 83 4.15 3.07 -12.15
N SER A 84 3.28 3.53 -13.04
CA SER A 84 2.11 4.34 -12.69
C SER A 84 1.16 3.61 -11.74
N TYR A 85 0.83 2.37 -12.02
CA TYR A 85 -0.05 1.57 -11.16
C TYR A 85 0.62 1.18 -9.84
N SER A 86 1.93 0.96 -9.83
CA SER A 86 2.69 0.71 -8.59
C SER A 86 2.65 1.94 -7.68
N ARG A 87 2.81 3.13 -8.25
CA ARG A 87 2.66 4.38 -7.51
C ARG A 87 1.23 4.58 -7.01
N GLU A 88 0.21 4.30 -7.83
CA GLU A 88 -1.19 4.36 -7.41
C GLU A 88 -1.45 3.43 -6.21
N LEU A 89 -0.97 2.19 -6.27
CA LEU A 89 -1.10 1.24 -5.16
C LEU A 89 -0.50 1.80 -3.87
N MET A 90 0.71 2.35 -3.94
CA MET A 90 1.37 2.91 -2.76
C MET A 90 0.66 4.15 -2.23
N CYS A 91 0.16 5.03 -3.09
CA CYS A 91 -0.64 6.17 -2.65
C CYS A 91 -1.97 5.76 -2.01
N ARG A 92 -2.59 4.68 -2.48
CA ARG A 92 -3.77 4.10 -1.84
C ARG A 92 -3.46 3.50 -0.47
N ILE A 93 -2.31 2.85 -0.30
CA ILE A 93 -1.84 2.36 1.00
C ILE A 93 -1.51 3.54 1.92
N ALA A 94 -0.82 4.58 1.42
CA ALA A 94 -0.52 5.79 2.18
C ALA A 94 -1.77 6.49 2.69
N ALA A 95 -2.85 6.48 1.90
CA ALA A 95 -4.15 7.03 2.31
C ALA A 95 -4.72 6.37 3.57
N LEU A 96 -4.32 5.12 3.85
CA LEU A 96 -4.74 4.34 5.02
C LEU A 96 -3.78 4.49 6.22
N LEU A 97 -2.72 5.27 6.08
CA LEU A 97 -1.71 5.52 7.09
C LEU A 97 -1.71 6.99 7.52
N PRO A 98 -1.28 7.30 8.75
CA PRO A 98 -1.06 8.69 9.16
C PRO A 98 0.06 9.34 8.36
N ASP A 99 0.05 10.67 8.25
CA ASP A 99 0.93 11.44 7.36
C ASP A 99 2.43 11.22 7.65
N ASN A 100 2.79 10.99 8.89
CA ASN A 100 4.18 10.72 9.28
C ASN A 100 4.71 9.35 8.83
N LYS A 101 3.86 8.50 8.27
CA LYS A 101 4.21 7.17 7.73
C LYS A 101 4.31 7.14 6.20
N HIS A 102 4.02 8.24 5.53
CA HIS A 102 3.97 8.29 4.05
C HIS A 102 5.33 8.12 3.37
N GLY A 103 6.44 8.42 4.04
CA GLY A 103 7.78 8.24 3.48
C GLY A 103 7.98 8.93 2.13
N ASP A 104 8.34 8.16 1.12
CA ASP A 104 8.58 8.66 -0.26
C ASP A 104 7.34 9.29 -0.93
N PHE A 105 6.16 9.06 -0.37
CA PHE A 105 4.88 9.58 -0.89
C PHE A 105 4.39 10.82 -0.14
N THR A 106 5.19 11.36 0.79
CA THR A 106 4.84 12.56 1.54
C THR A 106 4.51 13.71 0.61
N GLY A 107 3.35 14.33 0.82
CA GLY A 107 2.89 15.47 0.02
C GLY A 107 2.24 15.12 -1.32
N ASP A 108 2.11 13.85 -1.68
CA ASP A 108 1.40 13.44 -2.88
C ASP A 108 -0.08 13.81 -2.78
N LYS A 109 -0.56 14.59 -3.76
CA LYS A 109 -1.93 15.13 -3.78
C LYS A 109 -3.00 14.04 -3.93
N THR A 110 -2.66 12.93 -4.54
CA THR A 110 -3.59 11.82 -4.78
C THR A 110 -3.98 11.09 -3.49
N ILE A 111 -3.15 11.15 -2.45
CA ILE A 111 -3.44 10.56 -1.15
C ILE A 111 -4.74 11.11 -0.55
N LYS A 112 -4.95 12.42 -0.62
CA LYS A 112 -6.20 13.06 -0.14
C LYS A 112 -7.42 12.57 -0.90
N LYS A 113 -7.28 12.39 -2.22
CA LYS A 113 -8.35 11.84 -3.08
C LYS A 113 -8.73 10.43 -2.62
N TYR A 114 -7.75 9.56 -2.44
CA TYR A 114 -8.00 8.17 -2.03
C TYR A 114 -8.56 8.06 -0.61
N ARG A 115 -8.11 8.88 0.32
CA ARG A 115 -8.72 8.98 1.66
C ARG A 115 -10.21 9.31 1.59
N LYS A 116 -10.58 10.25 0.73
CA LYS A 116 -11.98 10.63 0.54
C LYS A 116 -12.78 9.49 -0.08
N GLU A 117 -12.23 8.80 -1.05
CA GLU A 117 -12.88 7.63 -1.69
C GLU A 117 -13.11 6.49 -0.70
N ASP A 118 -12.14 6.22 0.19
CA ASP A 118 -12.23 5.19 1.22
C ASP A 118 -13.15 5.58 2.37
N GLY A 119 -13.53 6.85 2.49
CA GLY A 119 -14.26 7.37 3.63
C GLY A 119 -13.45 7.34 4.92
N PHE A 120 -12.14 7.31 4.82
CA PHE A 120 -11.22 7.09 5.94
C PHE A 120 -10.91 8.41 6.65
N ARG A 121 -10.99 8.41 7.97
CA ARG A 121 -10.62 9.55 8.80
C ARG A 121 -9.74 9.09 9.95
N PHE A 122 -8.61 9.75 10.10
CA PHE A 122 -7.80 9.59 11.31
C PHE A 122 -8.34 10.52 12.40
N PHE A 123 -8.66 9.95 13.54
CA PHE A 123 -8.95 10.72 14.75
C PHE A 123 -7.61 10.92 15.50
N LYS A 124 -7.34 12.15 15.81
CA LYS A 124 -6.21 12.51 16.68
C LYS A 124 -6.53 12.24 18.14
#